data_5d43f85973755d08ffe34e3be455d167
#
_entry.id   5d43f85973755d08ffe34e3be455d167
#
_cell.length_a   1.000
_cell.length_b   1.000
_cell.length_c   1.000
_cell.angle_alpha   90.00
_cell.angle_beta   90.00
_cell.angle_gamma   90.00
#
_symmetry.space_group_name_H-M   'P 1'
#
loop_
_entity.id
_entity.type
_entity.pdbx_description
1 polymer ?
#
loop_
_entity_poly.entity_id
_entity_poly.type
_entity_poly.pdbx_seq_one_letter_code
_entity_poly.pdbx_strand_id
1 'polypeptide(L)'
;MERHIGIWNEEKEDEKYEAGELIIDGNRIEFYSRFPVGMFPTTYIGDDGNMSYKVFVNGAAKASNRKTLDYSYSHRVFFVLMQNYQFSKGVEINGIKEVSFEIPELIRWFGIKTVSYASSEQGDPGAMELKFPTIVLNEKNPHIEIFMESKTFNSTIMERGDNTTITIKKNPRISISYDNAQDINTVLFDIECIMQFFGLLIGSVSDVEDIRLSIENQKCKSRLYINRDFSYNLRAKNIFDNPRTYYYVLKDNLMEYYMSWQKFCEDDTYSLLRRVYFSANDRKDIFAEQIFVEYMRFLDGYHTRISGDEQTKKKIKDSLKECTTSIKKLLFNEDGKALFEETMKKADPEWKCNSAHIGEIAGWIAAGYLGKTQLSYRLMDLDKKYLSIISNNAFDIERNVRSIYNSEGKNNEDLVQTYFKELGDTRNYYSHYKLDKSGVFDMWQINLSINVLKATIITILYSHMNMISAY
;
A
#
# COMPACT_ATOMS: atom_id res chain seq x y z
N MET A 1 0.98 12.34 22.19
CA MET A 1 -0.49 12.35 22.39
C MET A 1 -0.91 13.77 22.70
N GLU A 2 -1.71 14.36 21.82
CA GLU A 2 -2.33 15.69 21.99
C GLU A 2 -3.81 15.47 22.34
N ARG A 3 -4.35 16.26 23.24
CA ARG A 3 -5.73 16.14 23.72
C ARG A 3 -6.40 17.50 23.70
N HIS A 4 -7.47 17.64 22.94
CA HIS A 4 -8.20 18.87 22.72
C HIS A 4 -9.64 18.71 23.21
N ILE A 5 -9.95 19.43 24.29
CA ILE A 5 -11.29 19.48 24.88
C ILE A 5 -11.90 20.80 24.48
N GLY A 6 -13.05 20.78 23.83
CA GLY A 6 -13.65 21.98 23.28
C GLY A 6 -15.14 21.89 23.10
N ILE A 7 -15.68 22.90 22.46
CA ILE A 7 -17.09 22.98 22.06
C ILE A 7 -17.19 22.66 20.59
N TRP A 8 -18.10 21.77 20.24
CA TRP A 8 -18.24 21.22 18.90
C TRP A 8 -19.67 21.37 18.39
N ASN A 9 -19.82 21.55 17.10
CA ASN A 9 -21.12 21.48 16.42
C ASN A 9 -21.01 20.65 15.14
N GLU A 10 -22.13 20.06 14.72
CA GLU A 10 -22.23 19.46 13.41
C GLU A 10 -22.33 20.56 12.34
N GLU A 11 -21.55 20.50 11.26
CA GLU A 11 -21.46 21.57 10.26
C GLU A 11 -22.80 21.92 9.60
N LYS A 12 -23.73 20.96 9.59
CA LYS A 12 -25.10 21.13 9.00
C LYS A 12 -26.14 21.66 10.00
N GLU A 13 -25.86 21.66 11.30
CA GLU A 13 -26.80 22.09 12.34
C GLU A 13 -26.27 23.33 13.04
N ASP A 14 -26.82 24.49 12.71
CA ASP A 14 -26.31 25.81 13.13
C ASP A 14 -26.41 26.14 14.64
N GLU A 15 -27.13 25.37 15.46
CA GLU A 15 -27.47 25.80 16.83
C GLU A 15 -27.13 24.77 17.93
N LYS A 16 -26.59 23.61 17.58
CA LYS A 16 -26.38 22.54 18.54
C LYS A 16 -24.91 22.40 18.90
N TYR A 17 -24.50 23.09 19.95
CA TYR A 17 -23.13 23.02 20.48
C TYR A 17 -23.07 21.99 21.61
N GLU A 18 -22.11 21.07 21.52
CA GLU A 18 -21.89 20.03 22.51
C GLU A 18 -20.42 19.99 22.93
N ALA A 19 -20.16 19.65 24.18
CA ALA A 19 -18.81 19.38 24.62
C ALA A 19 -18.28 18.09 23.97
N GLY A 20 -17.00 18.12 23.56
CA GLY A 20 -16.34 16.97 22.97
C GLY A 20 -14.85 16.95 23.21
N GLU A 21 -14.25 15.84 22.92
CA GLU A 21 -12.82 15.58 23.10
C GLU A 21 -12.23 14.97 21.83
N LEU A 22 -11.20 15.62 21.29
CA LEU A 22 -10.39 15.12 20.20
C LEU A 22 -9.02 14.70 20.73
N ILE A 23 -8.61 13.46 20.47
CA ILE A 23 -7.32 12.91 20.84
C ILE A 23 -6.55 12.60 19.55
N ILE A 24 -5.35 13.17 19.42
CA ILE A 24 -4.42 12.90 18.33
C ILE A 24 -3.16 12.28 18.92
N ASP A 25 -2.89 11.02 18.58
CA ASP A 25 -1.71 10.29 19.02
C ASP A 25 -0.99 9.69 17.80
N GLY A 26 -0.11 10.49 17.21
CA GLY A 26 0.45 10.20 15.91
C GLY A 26 -0.66 10.07 14.87
N ASN A 27 -0.79 8.88 14.30
CA ASN A 27 -1.80 8.57 13.27
C ASN A 27 -3.10 7.98 13.83
N ARG A 28 -3.21 7.87 15.13
CA ARG A 28 -4.43 7.46 15.80
C ARG A 28 -5.20 8.69 16.23
N ILE A 29 -6.41 8.83 15.69
CA ILE A 29 -7.31 9.93 15.98
C ILE A 29 -8.62 9.40 16.53
N GLU A 30 -8.98 9.85 17.70
CA GLU A 30 -10.23 9.51 18.36
C GLU A 30 -11.02 10.79 18.65
N PHE A 31 -12.30 10.79 18.31
CA PHE A 31 -13.21 11.89 18.62
C PHE A 31 -14.39 11.37 19.47
N TYR A 32 -14.61 12.00 20.57
CA TYR A 32 -15.68 11.68 21.53
C TYR A 32 -16.64 12.86 21.67
N SER A 33 -17.94 12.62 21.57
CA SER A 33 -18.96 13.64 21.71
C SER A 33 -20.26 13.08 22.26
N ARG A 34 -21.22 13.96 22.55
CA ARG A 34 -22.60 13.60 22.85
C ARG A 34 -23.49 13.51 21.61
N PHE A 35 -22.97 13.86 20.45
CA PHE A 35 -23.72 13.74 19.20
C PHE A 35 -24.08 12.28 18.91
N PRO A 36 -25.35 11.98 18.59
CA PRO A 36 -25.73 10.64 18.19
C PRO A 36 -25.03 10.28 16.87
N VAL A 37 -24.77 9.00 16.73
CA VAL A 37 -24.12 8.48 15.54
C VAL A 37 -25.05 8.53 14.36
N GLY A 38 -24.70 9.34 13.36
CA GLY A 38 -25.32 9.27 12.04
C GLY A 38 -24.87 8.04 11.25
N MET A 39 -25.72 7.50 10.38
CA MET A 39 -25.36 6.44 9.44
C MET A 39 -24.48 6.95 8.29
N PHE A 40 -24.36 8.27 8.12
CA PHE A 40 -23.69 8.91 7.00
C PHE A 40 -22.42 9.65 7.45
N PRO A 41 -21.47 9.84 6.55
CA PRO A 41 -20.32 10.69 6.80
C PRO A 41 -20.78 12.10 7.22
N THR A 42 -20.18 12.61 8.27
CA THR A 42 -20.52 13.90 8.87
C THR A 42 -19.23 14.66 9.22
N THR A 43 -19.33 15.99 9.24
CA THR A 43 -18.23 16.87 9.64
C THR A 43 -18.61 17.61 10.92
N TYR A 44 -17.71 17.62 11.89
CA TYR A 44 -17.83 18.41 13.11
C TYR A 44 -16.80 19.53 13.09
N ILE A 45 -17.22 20.72 13.51
CA ILE A 45 -16.35 21.88 13.70
C ILE A 45 -16.27 22.13 15.19
N GLY A 46 -15.06 22.35 15.70
CA GLY A 46 -14.81 22.59 17.10
C GLY A 46 -13.69 23.59 17.35
N ASP A 47 -13.65 24.08 18.59
CA ASP A 47 -12.66 25.03 19.05
C ASP A 47 -12.30 24.69 20.51
N ASP A 48 -11.00 24.68 20.83
CA ASP A 48 -10.51 24.46 22.19
C ASP A 48 -10.03 25.76 22.88
N GLY A 49 -10.32 26.91 22.27
CA GLY A 49 -9.89 28.24 22.70
C GLY A 49 -8.54 28.68 22.16
N ASN A 50 -7.73 27.77 21.62
CA ASN A 50 -6.44 28.06 21.00
C ASN A 50 -6.43 27.75 19.52
N MET A 51 -7.08 26.66 19.13
CA MET A 51 -7.06 26.12 17.76
C MET A 51 -8.48 25.75 17.35
N SER A 52 -8.77 25.91 16.08
CA SER A 52 -10.00 25.43 15.46
C SER A 52 -9.77 24.13 14.70
N TYR A 53 -10.74 23.25 14.76
CA TYR A 53 -10.68 21.89 14.21
C TYR A 53 -11.87 21.63 13.30
N LYS A 54 -11.61 20.90 12.22
CA LYS A 54 -12.65 20.33 11.38
C LYS A 54 -12.41 18.82 11.31
N VAL A 55 -13.33 18.04 11.91
CA VAL A 55 -13.21 16.58 12.07
C VAL A 55 -14.16 15.89 11.11
N PHE A 56 -13.61 15.05 10.25
CA PHE A 56 -14.37 14.27 9.25
C PHE A 56 -14.59 12.86 9.75
N VAL A 57 -15.83 12.45 9.89
CA VAL A 57 -16.25 11.18 10.51
C VAL A 57 -16.98 10.31 9.50
N ASN A 58 -16.73 9.02 9.55
CA ASN A 58 -17.44 8.03 8.75
C ASN A 58 -18.51 7.34 9.61
N GLY A 59 -19.67 7.92 9.68
CA GLY A 59 -20.97 7.40 10.16
C GLY A 59 -21.09 6.28 11.21
N ALA A 60 -20.07 5.50 11.48
CA ALA A 60 -20.11 4.41 12.44
C ALA A 60 -19.43 4.80 13.75
N ALA A 61 -20.19 5.00 14.81
CA ALA A 61 -19.65 5.19 16.15
C ALA A 61 -20.04 4.02 17.06
N LYS A 62 -19.21 3.81 18.08
CA LYS A 62 -19.52 2.88 19.17
C LYS A 62 -19.92 3.67 20.42
N ALA A 63 -20.91 3.18 21.15
CA ALA A 63 -21.18 3.69 22.50
C ALA A 63 -19.90 3.59 23.33
N SER A 64 -19.48 4.68 23.95
CA SER A 64 -18.25 4.75 24.76
C SER A 64 -18.62 4.67 26.24
N ASN A 65 -18.03 3.70 26.96
CA ASN A 65 -18.15 3.57 28.41
C ASN A 65 -17.02 4.32 29.17
N ARG A 66 -16.42 5.36 28.59
CA ARG A 66 -15.40 6.15 29.31
C ARG A 66 -16.03 6.90 30.49
N LYS A 67 -15.67 6.46 31.70
CA LYS A 67 -16.19 6.98 32.99
C LYS A 67 -15.77 8.41 33.36
N THR A 68 -14.88 9.04 32.61
CA THR A 68 -14.27 10.33 33.02
C THR A 68 -14.95 11.57 32.45
N LEU A 69 -15.67 11.46 31.38
CA LEU A 69 -16.49 12.53 30.80
C LEU A 69 -17.74 11.86 30.24
N ASP A 70 -18.92 12.40 30.49
CA ASP A 70 -20.24 11.89 30.08
C ASP A 70 -20.43 11.85 28.53
N TYR A 71 -19.40 11.46 27.79
CA TYR A 71 -19.51 11.29 26.34
C TYR A 71 -20.12 9.94 26.01
N SER A 72 -21.20 9.99 25.26
CA SER A 72 -21.97 8.80 24.93
C SER A 72 -21.43 8.06 23.71
N TYR A 73 -20.61 8.71 22.87
CA TYR A 73 -20.21 8.17 21.57
C TYR A 73 -18.75 8.42 21.24
N SER A 74 -18.09 7.40 20.68
CA SER A 74 -16.80 7.55 19.99
C SER A 74 -17.02 7.47 18.49
N HIS A 75 -16.50 8.43 17.75
CA HIS A 75 -16.69 8.57 16.32
C HIS A 75 -15.50 8.00 15.54
N ARG A 76 -15.80 7.40 14.39
CA ARG A 76 -14.77 6.92 13.48
C ARG A 76 -14.26 8.07 12.62
N VAL A 77 -13.13 8.65 13.01
CA VAL A 77 -12.50 9.78 12.32
C VAL A 77 -11.73 9.31 11.10
N PHE A 78 -11.86 10.00 9.98
CA PHE A 78 -11.01 9.82 8.81
C PHE A 78 -9.78 10.70 8.87
N PHE A 79 -10.01 12.00 9.04
CA PHE A 79 -8.95 13.00 9.15
C PHE A 79 -9.45 14.22 9.90
N VAL A 80 -8.48 15.04 10.34
CA VAL A 80 -8.73 16.30 11.03
C VAL A 80 -7.92 17.40 10.36
N LEU A 81 -8.57 18.53 10.13
CA LEU A 81 -7.90 19.78 9.82
C LEU A 81 -7.79 20.63 11.07
N MET A 82 -6.64 21.23 11.31
CA MET A 82 -6.36 22.12 12.42
C MET A 82 -5.74 23.42 11.93
N GLN A 83 -6.19 24.54 12.46
CA GLN A 83 -5.65 25.87 12.15
C GLN A 83 -5.74 26.82 13.35
N ASN A 84 -4.94 27.88 13.32
CA ASN A 84 -4.89 28.89 14.38
C ASN A 84 -6.05 29.90 14.38
N TYR A 85 -6.93 29.87 13.39
CA TYR A 85 -8.07 30.76 13.23
C TYR A 85 -9.34 29.95 13.02
N GLN A 86 -10.49 30.53 13.41
CA GLN A 86 -11.77 29.88 13.20
C GLN A 86 -11.98 29.53 11.73
N PHE A 87 -12.43 28.32 11.49
CA PHE A 87 -12.89 27.94 10.18
C PHE A 87 -14.12 28.75 9.83
N SER A 88 -14.08 29.46 8.69
CA SER A 88 -15.29 30.05 8.15
C SER A 88 -16.31 28.95 7.81
N LYS A 89 -17.57 29.15 8.18
CA LYS A 89 -18.65 28.23 7.85
C LYS A 89 -18.65 27.97 6.32
N GLY A 90 -18.79 26.72 5.93
CA GLY A 90 -18.89 26.31 4.53
C GLY A 90 -17.57 26.29 3.76
N VAL A 91 -16.41 26.32 4.40
CA VAL A 91 -15.13 26.03 3.72
C VAL A 91 -15.12 24.55 3.36
N GLU A 92 -15.56 24.27 2.15
CA GLU A 92 -15.30 22.98 1.53
C GLU A 92 -13.79 22.78 1.42
N ILE A 93 -13.31 21.55 1.65
CA ILE A 93 -11.89 21.19 1.51
C ILE A 93 -11.55 21.05 0.01
N ASN A 94 -12.14 21.84 -0.84
CA ASN A 94 -12.06 21.77 -2.28
C ASN A 94 -11.17 22.88 -2.87
N GLY A 95 -10.40 23.54 -2.04
CA GLY A 95 -9.60 24.70 -2.45
C GLY A 95 -8.11 24.52 -2.19
N ILE A 96 -7.57 23.30 -2.21
CA ILE A 96 -6.17 23.05 -1.85
C ILE A 96 -5.27 23.43 -3.03
N LYS A 97 -4.39 24.41 -2.82
CA LYS A 97 -3.40 24.88 -3.79
C LYS A 97 -2.03 24.26 -3.60
N GLU A 98 -1.68 23.93 -2.37
CA GLU A 98 -0.38 23.34 -2.04
C GLU A 98 -0.55 22.39 -0.84
N VAL A 99 0.17 21.30 -0.88
CA VAL A 99 0.37 20.42 0.27
C VAL A 99 1.87 20.19 0.48
N SER A 100 2.31 20.21 1.73
CA SER A 100 3.69 19.83 2.05
C SER A 100 3.73 18.91 3.26
N PHE A 101 4.66 17.94 3.25
CA PHE A 101 4.77 16.93 4.30
C PHE A 101 6.19 16.39 4.40
N GLU A 102 6.47 15.67 5.47
CA GLU A 102 7.74 15.00 5.72
C GLU A 102 7.59 13.48 5.62
N ILE A 103 8.60 12.82 5.05
CA ILE A 103 8.80 11.38 5.13
C ILE A 103 10.10 11.18 5.90
N PRO A 104 10.06 10.73 7.16
CA PRO A 104 11.24 10.67 8.03
C PRO A 104 12.40 9.84 7.47
N GLU A 105 12.10 8.77 6.75
CA GLU A 105 13.09 7.87 6.17
C GLU A 105 13.94 8.53 5.07
N LEU A 106 13.47 9.61 4.46
CA LEU A 106 14.22 10.34 3.43
C LEU A 106 15.53 10.92 3.95
N ILE A 107 15.62 11.27 5.24
CA ILE A 107 16.86 11.76 5.85
C ILE A 107 17.99 10.75 5.60
N ARG A 108 17.73 9.48 5.83
CA ARG A 108 18.68 8.40 5.65
C ARG A 108 18.92 8.08 4.17
N TRP A 109 17.85 8.10 3.38
CA TRP A 109 17.92 7.83 1.95
C TRP A 109 18.80 8.85 1.21
N PHE A 110 18.75 10.12 1.61
CA PHE A 110 19.64 11.18 1.13
C PHE A 110 21.05 11.11 1.72
N GLY A 111 21.28 10.33 2.77
CA GLY A 111 22.55 10.29 3.49
C GLY A 111 22.84 11.58 4.27
N ILE A 112 21.81 12.30 4.69
CA ILE A 112 21.95 13.58 5.41
C ILE A 112 22.49 13.32 6.81
N LYS A 113 23.62 13.95 7.12
CA LYS A 113 24.19 13.95 8.46
C LYS A 113 23.72 15.17 9.24
N THR A 114 23.36 14.98 10.50
CA THR A 114 23.13 16.09 11.43
C THR A 114 24.47 16.82 11.61
N VAL A 115 24.49 18.12 11.35
CA VAL A 115 25.68 18.94 11.55
C VAL A 115 25.53 19.69 12.86
N SER A 116 26.46 19.43 13.80
CA SER A 116 26.57 20.17 15.05
C SER A 116 27.72 21.17 14.92
N TYR A 117 27.47 22.41 15.25
CA TYR A 117 28.50 23.45 15.28
C TYR A 117 28.85 23.75 16.73
N ALA A 118 30.16 23.73 17.02
CA ALA A 118 30.68 24.28 18.27
C ALA A 118 31.41 25.58 17.93
N SER A 119 31.05 26.70 18.54
CA SER A 119 31.84 27.93 18.43
C SER A 119 32.97 27.89 19.44
N SER A 120 34.21 28.14 19.00
CA SER A 120 35.34 28.40 19.90
C SER A 120 35.55 29.90 20.06
N GLU A 121 36.15 30.31 21.16
CA GLU A 121 36.31 31.71 21.64
C GLU A 121 37.00 32.70 20.70
N GLN A 122 37.48 32.31 19.54
CA GLN A 122 38.33 33.15 18.70
C GLN A 122 37.91 33.15 17.19
N GLY A 123 36.72 33.44 16.89
CA GLY A 123 36.37 33.69 15.48
C GLY A 123 34.87 33.70 15.24
N ASP A 124 34.45 34.66 14.43
CA ASP A 124 33.10 34.66 13.84
C ASP A 124 32.80 33.26 13.26
N PRO A 125 31.73 32.59 13.68
CA PRO A 125 31.40 31.31 13.11
C PRO A 125 31.12 31.53 11.64
N GLY A 126 32.04 31.20 10.78
CA GLY A 126 31.84 31.29 9.34
C GLY A 126 30.56 30.57 9.00
N ALA A 127 29.60 31.32 8.46
CA ALA A 127 28.33 30.78 8.09
C ALA A 127 28.53 29.68 7.04
N MET A 128 28.58 28.44 7.51
CA MET A 128 28.63 27.28 6.62
C MET A 128 27.23 27.03 6.09
N GLU A 129 26.92 27.65 4.97
CA GLU A 129 25.67 27.42 4.28
C GLU A 129 25.69 26.03 3.62
N LEU A 130 25.10 25.05 4.28
CA LEU A 130 24.84 23.75 3.69
C LEU A 130 23.70 23.89 2.67
N LYS A 131 24.07 24.23 1.44
CA LYS A 131 23.12 24.23 0.32
C LYS A 131 22.78 22.80 -0.04
N PHE A 132 21.54 22.40 0.19
CA PHE A 132 20.99 21.19 -0.39
C PHE A 132 20.16 21.60 -1.62
N PRO A 133 20.42 21.02 -2.79
CA PRO A 133 19.65 21.38 -3.98
C PRO A 133 18.20 20.96 -3.81
N THR A 134 17.29 21.79 -4.27
CA THR A 134 15.89 21.36 -4.47
C THR A 134 15.86 20.30 -5.55
N ILE A 135 15.14 19.20 -5.29
CA ILE A 135 15.02 18.07 -6.19
C ILE A 135 13.61 18.10 -6.76
N VAL A 136 13.48 18.24 -8.06
CA VAL A 136 12.20 18.23 -8.74
C VAL A 136 11.86 16.80 -9.15
N LEU A 137 10.69 16.31 -8.72
CA LEU A 137 10.13 15.01 -9.10
C LEU A 137 9.17 15.13 -10.28
N ASN A 138 8.45 16.25 -10.37
CA ASN A 138 7.58 16.59 -11.50
C ASN A 138 7.57 18.10 -11.72
N GLU A 139 7.93 18.54 -12.94
CA GLU A 139 7.91 19.96 -13.33
C GLU A 139 6.54 20.46 -13.80
N LYS A 140 5.61 19.52 -14.07
CA LYS A 140 4.27 19.80 -14.59
C LYS A 140 3.27 19.97 -13.45
N ASN A 141 2.00 19.99 -13.78
CA ASN A 141 0.91 19.99 -12.81
C ASN A 141 0.48 18.55 -12.47
N PRO A 142 0.52 18.14 -11.17
CA PRO A 142 1.05 18.92 -10.05
C PRO A 142 2.57 19.08 -10.11
N HIS A 143 3.08 20.25 -9.74
CA HIS A 143 4.52 20.46 -9.54
C HIS A 143 4.94 19.85 -8.20
N ILE A 144 5.96 18.99 -8.23
CA ILE A 144 6.39 18.22 -7.05
C ILE A 144 7.88 18.39 -6.84
N GLU A 145 8.26 18.86 -5.67
CA GLU A 145 9.65 19.07 -5.29
C GLU A 145 9.98 18.60 -3.89
N ILE A 146 11.25 18.30 -3.65
CA ILE A 146 11.81 18.00 -2.34
C ILE A 146 12.82 19.08 -1.99
N PHE A 147 12.63 19.72 -0.86
CA PHE A 147 13.53 20.74 -0.34
C PHE A 147 13.88 20.46 1.13
N MET A 148 14.93 21.10 1.63
CA MET A 148 15.35 20.97 3.01
C MET A 148 14.76 22.08 3.87
N GLU A 149 13.87 21.71 4.79
CA GLU A 149 13.41 22.62 5.84
C GLU A 149 14.41 22.59 7.00
N SER A 150 14.87 23.77 7.44
CA SER A 150 15.74 23.89 8.60
C SER A 150 14.89 24.04 9.86
N LYS A 151 14.97 23.09 10.78
CA LYS A 151 14.37 23.20 12.10
C LYS A 151 15.48 23.57 13.09
N THR A 152 15.40 24.78 13.67
CA THR A 152 16.31 25.21 14.72
C THR A 152 15.80 24.68 16.04
N PHE A 153 16.57 23.84 16.71
CA PHE A 153 16.28 23.47 18.10
C PHE A 153 16.92 24.52 19.01
N ASN A 154 16.18 24.98 20.01
CA ASN A 154 16.66 25.95 20.98
C ASN A 154 18.02 25.51 21.54
N SER A 155 19.04 26.36 21.35
CA SER A 155 20.31 26.22 22.04
C SER A 155 20.04 26.36 23.52
N THR A 156 20.39 25.35 24.30
CA THR A 156 20.50 25.55 25.75
C THR A 156 21.75 26.40 25.96
N ILE A 157 21.57 27.68 26.24
CA ILE A 157 22.66 28.55 26.69
C ILE A 157 23.04 28.06 28.08
N MET A 158 24.10 27.29 28.19
CA MET A 158 24.71 27.01 29.48
C MET A 158 25.54 28.25 29.90
N GLU A 159 25.08 28.96 30.89
CA GLU A 159 25.71 30.21 31.42
C GLU A 159 27.12 30.05 32.03
N ARG A 160 27.78 28.92 31.85
CA ARG A 160 29.15 28.71 32.35
C ARG A 160 29.98 27.96 31.32
N GLY A 161 30.66 28.73 30.51
CA GLY A 161 31.65 28.21 29.56
C GLY A 161 31.37 28.64 28.13
N ASP A 162 32.37 29.14 27.47
CA ASP A 162 32.36 29.87 26.18
C ASP A 162 32.01 29.05 24.94
N ASN A 163 31.28 27.96 25.08
CA ASN A 163 30.91 27.11 23.97
C ASN A 163 29.39 27.08 23.75
N THR A 164 28.90 27.81 22.78
CA THR A 164 27.50 27.73 22.33
C THR A 164 27.41 26.66 21.21
N THR A 165 26.69 25.57 21.47
CA THR A 165 26.38 24.58 20.45
C THR A 165 25.03 24.87 19.83
N ILE A 166 24.99 25.17 18.54
CA ILE A 166 23.75 25.34 17.78
C ILE A 166 23.55 24.05 16.98
N THR A 167 22.48 23.33 17.25
CA THR A 167 22.10 22.15 16.48
C THR A 167 21.06 22.55 15.44
N ILE A 168 21.42 22.47 14.17
CA ILE A 168 20.49 22.66 13.05
C ILE A 168 20.14 21.29 12.50
N LYS A 169 18.88 20.91 12.63
CA LYS A 169 18.34 19.71 11.99
C LYS A 169 17.71 20.09 10.68
N LYS A 170 18.16 19.50 9.58
CA LYS A 170 17.56 19.66 8.26
C LYS A 170 16.70 18.43 7.97
N ASN A 171 15.41 18.64 7.69
CA ASN A 171 14.47 17.60 7.32
C ASN A 171 14.06 17.77 5.86
N PRO A 172 14.11 16.69 5.07
CA PRO A 172 13.53 16.70 3.72
C PRO A 172 12.02 16.87 3.82
N ARG A 173 11.50 17.87 3.11
CA ARG A 173 10.08 18.13 2.98
C ARG A 173 9.68 18.05 1.54
N ILE A 174 8.59 17.37 1.25
CA ILE A 174 8.01 17.28 -0.07
C ILE A 174 6.92 18.35 -0.17
N SER A 175 6.89 19.07 -1.29
CA SER A 175 5.83 20.01 -1.64
C SER A 175 5.19 19.60 -2.94
N ILE A 176 3.85 19.65 -2.98
CA ILE A 176 3.02 19.46 -4.16
C ILE A 176 2.23 20.74 -4.38
N SER A 177 2.41 21.37 -5.52
CA SER A 177 1.72 22.62 -5.90
C SER A 177 0.83 22.37 -7.11
N TYR A 178 -0.38 22.91 -7.09
CA TYR A 178 -1.39 22.73 -8.11
C TYR A 178 -1.71 24.05 -8.81
N ASP A 179 -1.78 24.05 -10.14
CA ASP A 179 -2.22 25.19 -10.92
C ASP A 179 -3.66 25.59 -10.58
N ASN A 180 -4.52 24.59 -10.47
CA ASN A 180 -5.91 24.74 -10.03
C ASN A 180 -6.11 24.11 -8.67
N ALA A 181 -6.96 24.71 -7.85
CA ALA A 181 -7.31 24.17 -6.54
C ALA A 181 -7.88 22.76 -6.64
N GLN A 182 -7.45 21.87 -5.78
CA GLN A 182 -7.82 20.46 -5.75
C GLN A 182 -8.69 20.12 -4.55
N ASP A 183 -9.43 19.03 -4.66
CA ASP A 183 -10.13 18.42 -3.54
C ASP A 183 -9.19 17.56 -2.69
N ILE A 184 -9.64 17.22 -1.49
CA ILE A 184 -8.84 16.45 -0.55
C ILE A 184 -8.52 15.03 -1.04
N ASN A 185 -9.40 14.39 -1.81
CA ASN A 185 -9.18 13.02 -2.29
C ASN A 185 -8.03 12.98 -3.30
N THR A 186 -7.99 13.96 -4.20
CA THR A 186 -6.88 14.16 -5.15
C THR A 186 -5.55 14.33 -4.40
N VAL A 187 -5.53 15.20 -3.39
CA VAL A 187 -4.34 15.44 -2.57
C VAL A 187 -3.89 14.18 -1.82
N LEU A 188 -4.82 13.44 -1.22
CA LEU A 188 -4.52 12.18 -0.53
C LEU A 188 -3.99 11.12 -1.49
N PHE A 189 -4.51 11.05 -2.71
CA PHE A 189 -4.02 10.18 -3.76
C PHE A 189 -2.56 10.51 -4.15
N ASP A 190 -2.25 11.78 -4.34
CA ASP A 190 -0.89 12.21 -4.67
C ASP A 190 0.10 11.93 -3.54
N ILE A 191 -0.28 12.17 -2.29
CA ILE A 191 0.51 11.79 -1.10
C ILE A 191 0.75 10.26 -1.10
N GLU A 192 -0.29 9.47 -1.34
CA GLU A 192 -0.18 8.00 -1.38
C GLU A 192 0.77 7.54 -2.50
N CYS A 193 0.67 8.12 -3.70
CA CYS A 193 1.58 7.81 -4.82
C CYS A 193 3.04 8.08 -4.47
N ILE A 194 3.33 9.20 -3.82
CA ILE A 194 4.69 9.56 -3.37
C ILE A 194 5.17 8.60 -2.28
N MET A 195 4.33 8.30 -1.30
CA MET A 195 4.66 7.34 -0.25
C MET A 195 4.99 5.96 -0.82
N GLN A 196 4.18 5.48 -1.75
CA GLN A 196 4.39 4.19 -2.41
C GLN A 196 5.68 4.18 -3.22
N PHE A 197 5.99 5.28 -3.94
CA PHE A 197 7.24 5.44 -4.67
C PHE A 197 8.45 5.30 -3.75
N PHE A 198 8.52 6.10 -2.69
CA PHE A 198 9.62 6.01 -1.74
C PHE A 198 9.61 4.71 -0.94
N GLY A 199 8.45 4.14 -0.67
CA GLY A 199 8.30 2.83 -0.06
C GLY A 199 8.95 1.72 -0.88
N LEU A 200 8.88 1.79 -2.21
CA LEU A 200 9.59 0.86 -3.09
C LEU A 200 11.11 1.08 -3.04
N LEU A 201 11.59 2.32 -3.08
CA LEU A 201 13.01 2.65 -3.11
C LEU A 201 13.71 2.41 -1.76
N ILE A 202 13.05 2.71 -0.67
CA ILE A 202 13.59 2.58 0.69
C ILE A 202 13.33 1.18 1.26
N GLY A 203 12.23 0.56 0.83
CA GLY A 203 11.79 -0.77 1.29
C GLY A 203 10.52 -0.76 2.12
N SER A 204 10.23 0.28 2.84
CA SER A 204 8.94 0.66 3.43
C SER A 204 9.05 2.07 3.96
N VAL A 205 7.95 2.79 4.04
CA VAL A 205 7.83 4.10 4.70
C VAL A 205 6.92 3.91 5.90
N SER A 206 7.28 4.54 7.03
CA SER A 206 6.45 4.44 8.24
C SER A 206 5.15 5.21 8.06
N ASP A 207 5.25 6.45 7.71
CA ASP A 207 4.13 7.36 7.40
C ASP A 207 4.64 8.74 6.94
N VAL A 208 3.69 9.60 6.57
CA VAL A 208 3.96 11.03 6.39
C VAL A 208 3.70 11.77 7.69
N GLU A 209 4.55 12.75 7.97
CA GLU A 209 4.47 13.59 9.16
C GLU A 209 4.28 15.06 8.77
N ASP A 210 3.73 15.85 9.70
CA ASP A 210 3.60 17.31 9.59
C ASP A 210 3.01 17.77 8.24
N ILE A 211 1.85 17.23 7.87
CA ILE A 211 1.17 17.59 6.63
C ILE A 211 0.56 18.98 6.79
N ARG A 212 0.95 19.89 5.90
CA ARG A 212 0.48 21.28 5.86
C ARG A 212 -0.20 21.57 4.52
N LEU A 213 -1.41 22.10 4.59
CA LEU A 213 -2.21 22.49 3.42
C LEU A 213 -2.27 24.01 3.28
N SER A 214 -2.09 24.52 2.07
CA SER A 214 -2.44 25.87 1.68
C SER A 214 -3.77 25.84 0.94
N ILE A 215 -4.81 26.39 1.57
CA ILE A 215 -6.18 26.40 1.03
C ILE A 215 -6.46 27.77 0.44
N GLU A 216 -7.08 27.82 -0.74
CA GLU A 216 -7.45 29.06 -1.41
C GLU A 216 -8.30 29.95 -0.49
N ASN A 217 -8.04 31.25 -0.52
CA ASN A 217 -8.70 32.25 0.33
C ASN A 217 -8.43 32.13 1.85
N GLN A 218 -7.52 31.25 2.27
CA GLN A 218 -7.06 31.19 3.66
C GLN A 218 -5.68 31.85 3.81
N LYS A 219 -5.52 32.66 4.85
CA LYS A 219 -4.24 33.36 5.13
C LYS A 219 -3.18 32.47 5.77
N CYS A 220 -3.60 31.36 6.39
CA CYS A 220 -2.73 30.48 7.16
C CYS A 220 -2.77 29.06 6.59
N LYS A 221 -1.62 28.35 6.68
CA LYS A 221 -1.58 26.94 6.37
C LYS A 221 -2.31 26.15 7.45
N SER A 222 -3.14 25.19 7.03
CA SER A 222 -3.81 24.24 7.91
C SER A 222 -2.95 22.98 8.08
N ARG A 223 -2.93 22.37 9.27
CA ARG A 223 -2.35 21.05 9.45
C ARG A 223 -3.41 19.98 9.17
N LEU A 224 -3.00 18.93 8.49
CA LEU A 224 -3.83 17.76 8.20
C LEU A 224 -3.32 16.57 9.01
N TYR A 225 -4.20 15.95 9.78
CA TYR A 225 -3.96 14.68 10.46
C TYR A 225 -4.82 13.61 9.81
N ILE A 226 -4.19 12.52 9.37
CA ILE A 226 -4.87 11.40 8.72
C ILE A 226 -4.93 10.25 9.70
N ASN A 227 -6.14 9.77 10.00
CA ASN A 227 -6.31 8.61 10.87
C ASN A 227 -6.05 7.33 10.09
N ARG A 228 -4.97 6.65 10.41
CA ARG A 228 -4.59 5.39 9.76
C ARG A 228 -4.90 4.14 10.59
N ASP A 229 -5.46 4.30 11.80
CA ASP A 229 -5.86 3.16 12.64
C ASP A 229 -6.89 2.23 11.98
N PHE A 230 -7.56 2.72 10.95
CA PHE A 230 -8.56 1.94 10.23
C PHE A 230 -8.01 1.09 9.10
N SER A 231 -6.80 1.38 8.66
CA SER A 231 -6.27 0.69 7.49
C SER A 231 -5.08 -0.19 7.81
N TYR A 232 -4.14 0.25 8.65
CA TYR A 232 -2.87 -0.47 8.74
C TYR A 232 -2.12 -0.13 10.04
N ASN A 233 -1.90 -1.13 10.88
CA ASN A 233 -0.77 -1.13 11.80
C ASN A 233 0.50 -1.21 10.95
N LEU A 234 1.04 -0.05 10.58
CA LEU A 234 2.25 0.00 9.77
C LEU A 234 3.41 -0.65 10.55
N ARG A 235 4.19 -1.46 9.87
CA ARG A 235 5.42 -2.00 10.44
C ARG A 235 6.34 -0.83 10.78
N ALA A 236 6.53 -0.54 12.08
CA ALA A 236 7.67 0.27 12.47
C ALA A 236 8.89 -0.45 11.94
N LYS A 237 9.52 0.13 10.96
CA LYS A 237 10.76 -0.37 10.45
C LYS A 237 11.81 -0.26 11.55
N ASN A 238 12.68 -1.24 11.61
CA ASN A 238 13.94 -1.05 12.30
C ASN A 238 14.62 0.12 11.59
N ILE A 239 14.80 1.24 12.29
CA ILE A 239 15.45 2.45 11.77
C ILE A 239 16.87 2.12 11.22
N PHE A 240 17.37 0.93 11.52
CA PHE A 240 18.68 0.41 11.12
C PHE A 240 18.70 -0.35 9.77
N ASP A 241 17.54 -0.66 9.16
CA ASP A 241 17.54 -1.33 7.86
C ASP A 241 18.04 -0.39 6.77
N ASN A 242 18.99 -0.86 5.95
CA ASN A 242 19.49 -0.07 4.84
C ASN A 242 18.41 0.11 3.77
N PRO A 243 18.29 1.30 3.16
CA PRO A 243 17.46 1.47 1.99
C PRO A 243 17.83 0.48 0.89
N ARG A 244 16.86 0.05 0.09
CA ARG A 244 17.13 -0.79 -1.09
C ARG A 244 17.99 -0.07 -2.10
N THR A 245 17.74 1.23 -2.26
CA THR A 245 18.51 2.12 -3.10
C THR A 245 18.77 3.42 -2.35
N TYR A 246 19.81 4.16 -2.75
CA TYR A 246 20.14 5.47 -2.20
C TYR A 246 19.97 6.55 -3.26
N TYR A 247 19.68 7.77 -2.82
CA TYR A 247 19.51 8.93 -3.71
C TYR A 247 20.66 9.09 -4.73
N TYR A 248 21.91 8.96 -4.30
CA TYR A 248 23.07 9.16 -5.16
C TYR A 248 23.14 8.20 -6.36
N VAL A 249 22.46 7.03 -6.27
CA VAL A 249 22.36 6.06 -7.36
C VAL A 249 21.32 6.48 -8.40
N LEU A 250 20.24 7.12 -7.94
CA LEU A 250 19.06 7.41 -8.75
C LEU A 250 18.94 8.87 -9.18
N LYS A 251 19.77 9.77 -8.65
CA LYS A 251 19.63 11.24 -8.76
C LYS A 251 19.45 11.75 -10.20
N ASP A 252 20.13 11.12 -11.16
CA ASP A 252 20.14 11.62 -12.55
C ASP A 252 18.86 11.28 -13.32
N ASN A 253 18.12 10.25 -12.89
CA ASN A 253 16.88 9.81 -13.56
C ASN A 253 15.66 9.80 -12.60
N LEU A 254 15.79 10.36 -11.41
CA LEU A 254 14.75 10.26 -10.36
C LEU A 254 13.40 10.84 -10.82
N MET A 255 13.42 11.95 -11.55
CA MET A 255 12.22 12.57 -12.11
C MET A 255 11.54 11.66 -13.13
N GLU A 256 12.31 11.04 -14.04
CA GLU A 256 11.76 10.11 -15.04
C GLU A 256 11.12 8.90 -14.37
N TYR A 257 11.78 8.33 -13.35
CA TYR A 257 11.26 7.21 -12.58
C TYR A 257 9.97 7.57 -11.86
N TYR A 258 9.91 8.73 -11.23
CA TYR A 258 8.70 9.20 -10.56
C TYR A 258 7.55 9.46 -11.54
N MET A 259 7.80 10.12 -12.66
CA MET A 259 6.77 10.39 -13.68
C MET A 259 6.20 9.09 -14.27
N SER A 260 7.04 8.08 -14.47
CA SER A 260 6.60 6.76 -14.93
C SER A 260 5.76 6.06 -13.85
N TRP A 261 6.16 6.17 -12.58
CA TRP A 261 5.39 5.68 -11.45
C TRP A 261 4.04 6.36 -11.31
N GLN A 262 3.99 7.68 -11.43
CA GLN A 262 2.74 8.45 -11.38
C GLN A 262 1.73 7.97 -12.42
N LYS A 263 2.16 7.79 -13.68
CA LYS A 263 1.31 7.22 -14.74
C LYS A 263 0.76 5.85 -14.38
N PHE A 264 1.58 4.99 -13.78
CA PHE A 264 1.14 3.69 -13.31
C PHE A 264 0.14 3.81 -12.14
N CYS A 265 0.29 4.82 -11.29
CA CYS A 265 -0.67 5.12 -10.23
C CYS A 265 -2.02 5.63 -10.76
N GLU A 266 -2.01 6.43 -11.80
CA GLU A 266 -3.21 6.98 -12.46
C GLU A 266 -3.99 5.92 -13.25
N ASP A 267 -3.36 4.79 -13.60
CA ASP A 267 -4.04 3.70 -14.30
C ASP A 267 -4.88 2.86 -13.31
N ASP A 268 -6.18 3.05 -13.35
CA ASP A 268 -7.15 2.33 -12.52
C ASP A 268 -7.06 0.80 -12.68
N THR A 269 -6.56 0.32 -13.81
CA THR A 269 -6.36 -1.11 -14.07
C THR A 269 -5.50 -1.77 -12.99
N TYR A 270 -4.53 -1.02 -12.44
CA TYR A 270 -3.58 -1.52 -11.45
C TYR A 270 -3.86 -1.05 -10.01
N SER A 271 -4.85 -0.19 -9.79
CA SER A 271 -5.14 0.40 -8.48
C SER A 271 -5.35 -0.64 -7.37
N LEU A 272 -6.16 -1.67 -7.66
CA LEU A 272 -6.39 -2.77 -6.71
C LEU A 272 -5.11 -3.56 -6.42
N LEU A 273 -4.27 -3.82 -7.41
CA LEU A 273 -3.02 -4.57 -7.25
C LEU A 273 -2.01 -3.80 -6.39
N ARG A 274 -1.87 -2.49 -6.62
CA ARG A 274 -1.04 -1.64 -5.77
C ARG A 274 -1.50 -1.73 -4.32
N ARG A 275 -2.80 -1.57 -4.07
CA ARG A 275 -3.38 -1.69 -2.73
C ARG A 275 -3.07 -3.04 -2.08
N VAL A 276 -3.24 -4.14 -2.80
CA VAL A 276 -2.94 -5.50 -2.32
C VAL A 276 -1.47 -5.62 -1.90
N TYR A 277 -0.54 -5.17 -2.74
CA TYR A 277 0.88 -5.26 -2.44
C TYR A 277 1.29 -4.41 -1.21
N PHE A 278 0.96 -3.12 -1.23
CA PHE A 278 1.36 -2.22 -0.14
C PHE A 278 0.68 -2.58 1.18
N SER A 279 -0.60 -2.97 1.14
CA SER A 279 -1.31 -3.48 2.31
C SER A 279 -0.60 -4.69 2.93
N ALA A 280 -0.20 -5.67 2.12
CA ALA A 280 0.49 -6.85 2.61
C ALA A 280 1.93 -6.57 3.08
N ASN A 281 2.63 -5.64 2.39
CA ASN A 281 4.01 -5.29 2.72
C ASN A 281 4.15 -4.44 3.99
N ASP A 282 3.18 -3.56 4.25
CA ASP A 282 3.30 -2.51 5.26
C ASP A 282 2.63 -2.87 6.60
N ARG A 283 1.74 -3.86 6.63
CA ARG A 283 1.06 -4.27 7.87
C ARG A 283 1.94 -5.09 8.81
N LYS A 284 1.81 -4.84 10.14
CA LYS A 284 2.50 -5.57 11.20
C LYS A 284 1.75 -6.80 11.70
N ASP A 285 0.44 -6.72 11.68
CA ASP A 285 -0.50 -7.64 12.31
C ASP A 285 -1.05 -8.70 11.35
N ILE A 286 -0.34 -8.91 10.23
CA ILE A 286 -0.73 -9.87 9.21
C ILE A 286 0.10 -11.15 9.32
N PHE A 287 -0.54 -12.30 9.29
CA PHE A 287 0.12 -13.58 9.30
C PHE A 287 0.88 -13.86 7.98
N ALA A 288 1.94 -14.64 8.04
CA ALA A 288 2.75 -14.97 6.87
C ALA A 288 1.93 -15.61 5.76
N GLU A 289 0.99 -16.49 6.09
CA GLU A 289 0.10 -17.14 5.13
C GLU A 289 -0.78 -16.12 4.39
N GLN A 290 -1.22 -15.10 5.08
CA GLN A 290 -2.01 -14.04 4.47
C GLN A 290 -1.15 -13.17 3.56
N ILE A 291 0.08 -12.81 3.95
CA ILE A 291 1.05 -12.11 3.10
C ILE A 291 1.29 -12.92 1.82
N PHE A 292 1.53 -14.23 1.98
CA PHE A 292 1.73 -15.15 0.87
C PHE A 292 0.53 -15.13 -0.10
N VAL A 293 -0.68 -15.26 0.42
CA VAL A 293 -1.92 -15.23 -0.40
C VAL A 293 -2.07 -13.89 -1.13
N GLU A 294 -1.79 -12.76 -0.48
CA GLU A 294 -1.90 -11.45 -1.11
C GLU A 294 -0.84 -11.25 -2.21
N TYR A 295 0.39 -11.72 -2.02
CA TYR A 295 1.41 -11.69 -3.07
C TYR A 295 1.02 -12.57 -4.27
N MET A 296 0.48 -13.74 -4.00
CA MET A 296 -0.06 -14.62 -5.05
C MET A 296 -1.24 -13.98 -5.79
N ARG A 297 -2.12 -13.26 -5.09
CA ARG A 297 -3.22 -12.48 -5.70
C ARG A 297 -2.70 -11.36 -6.57
N PHE A 298 -1.65 -10.66 -6.12
CA PHE A 298 -1.02 -9.64 -6.94
C PHE A 298 -0.52 -10.22 -8.26
N LEU A 299 0.29 -11.28 -8.21
CA LEU A 299 0.88 -11.89 -9.41
C LEU A 299 -0.18 -12.45 -10.36
N ASP A 300 -1.16 -13.16 -9.84
CA ASP A 300 -2.28 -13.70 -10.61
C ASP A 300 -3.11 -12.59 -11.29
N GLY A 301 -3.45 -11.56 -10.52
CA GLY A 301 -4.18 -10.41 -11.00
C GLY A 301 -3.39 -9.57 -12.00
N TYR A 302 -2.09 -9.43 -11.80
CA TYR A 302 -1.22 -8.71 -12.73
C TYR A 302 -1.09 -9.47 -14.08
N HIS A 303 -0.81 -10.78 -14.03
CA HIS A 303 -0.78 -11.59 -15.25
C HIS A 303 -2.09 -11.47 -16.06
N THR A 304 -3.23 -11.53 -15.39
CA THR A 304 -4.53 -11.41 -16.03
C THR A 304 -4.71 -10.06 -16.75
N ARG A 305 -4.08 -9.00 -16.27
CA ARG A 305 -4.17 -7.66 -16.87
C ARG A 305 -3.23 -7.48 -18.05
N ILE A 306 -2.00 -7.96 -17.95
CA ILE A 306 -1.02 -7.85 -19.03
C ILE A 306 -1.23 -8.87 -20.16
N SER A 307 -1.80 -10.04 -19.85
CA SER A 307 -2.19 -11.04 -20.86
C SER A 307 -3.43 -10.63 -21.64
N GLY A 308 -3.95 -9.46 -21.33
CA GLY A 308 -5.25 -8.99 -21.73
C GLY A 308 -5.37 -8.41 -23.12
N ASP A 309 -4.67 -8.97 -24.12
CA ASP A 309 -5.17 -8.86 -25.49
C ASP A 309 -6.58 -9.48 -25.53
N GLU A 310 -7.57 -8.62 -25.66
CA GLU A 310 -9.00 -9.00 -25.78
C GLU A 310 -9.22 -10.06 -26.86
N GLN A 311 -8.42 -10.04 -27.94
CA GLN A 311 -8.46 -11.02 -29.00
C GLN A 311 -7.94 -12.39 -28.56
N THR A 312 -6.87 -12.43 -27.76
CA THR A 312 -6.33 -13.68 -27.20
C THR A 312 -7.28 -14.26 -26.16
N LYS A 313 -7.85 -13.45 -25.29
CA LYS A 313 -8.91 -13.88 -24.36
C LYS A 313 -10.12 -14.42 -25.10
N LYS A 314 -10.57 -13.75 -26.14
CA LYS A 314 -11.68 -14.20 -26.97
C LYS A 314 -11.38 -15.53 -27.64
N LYS A 315 -10.21 -15.68 -28.27
CA LYS A 315 -9.77 -16.94 -28.89
C LYS A 315 -9.71 -18.10 -27.91
N ILE A 316 -9.15 -17.88 -26.70
CA ILE A 316 -9.10 -18.91 -25.65
C ILE A 316 -10.52 -19.26 -25.20
N LYS A 317 -11.39 -18.27 -24.99
CA LYS A 317 -12.79 -18.49 -24.61
C LYS A 317 -13.58 -19.23 -25.67
N ASP A 318 -13.39 -18.89 -26.94
CA ASP A 318 -14.03 -19.57 -28.06
C ASP A 318 -13.53 -21.01 -28.23
N SER A 319 -12.22 -21.24 -28.11
CA SER A 319 -11.61 -22.60 -28.13
C SER A 319 -12.08 -23.43 -26.93
N LEU A 320 -12.21 -22.85 -25.74
CA LEU A 320 -12.80 -23.52 -24.56
C LEU A 320 -14.25 -23.92 -24.82
N LYS A 321 -15.04 -23.03 -25.41
CA LYS A 321 -16.44 -23.30 -25.75
C LYS A 321 -16.60 -24.39 -26.78
N GLU A 322 -15.76 -24.40 -27.83
CA GLU A 322 -15.74 -25.43 -28.83
C GLU A 322 -15.31 -26.79 -28.26
N CYS A 323 -14.23 -26.81 -27.46
CA CYS A 323 -13.75 -28.01 -26.77
C CYS A 323 -14.83 -28.58 -25.82
N THR A 324 -15.44 -27.71 -25.00
CA THR A 324 -16.54 -28.09 -24.10
C THR A 324 -17.71 -28.66 -24.89
N THR A 325 -18.05 -28.07 -26.04
CA THR A 325 -19.14 -28.56 -26.92
C THR A 325 -18.81 -29.93 -27.49
N SER A 326 -17.56 -30.14 -27.91
CA SER A 326 -17.09 -31.43 -28.45
C SER A 326 -17.08 -32.52 -27.38
N ILE A 327 -16.60 -32.20 -26.16
CA ILE A 327 -16.64 -33.12 -25.02
C ILE A 327 -18.09 -33.45 -24.64
N LYS A 328 -18.98 -32.46 -24.64
CA LYS A 328 -20.41 -32.70 -24.42
C LYS A 328 -21.00 -33.68 -25.42
N LYS A 329 -20.71 -33.51 -26.70
CA LYS A 329 -21.18 -34.44 -27.77
C LYS A 329 -20.68 -35.87 -27.56
N LEU A 330 -19.41 -36.02 -27.09
CA LEU A 330 -18.85 -37.35 -26.80
C LEU A 330 -19.50 -38.00 -25.55
N LEU A 331 -19.75 -37.21 -24.50
CA LEU A 331 -20.35 -37.69 -23.27
C LEU A 331 -21.89 -37.89 -23.39
N PHE A 332 -22.52 -37.24 -24.36
CA PHE A 332 -23.95 -37.37 -24.63
C PHE A 332 -24.33 -38.50 -25.60
N ASN A 333 -23.36 -39.25 -26.17
CA ASN A 333 -23.72 -40.49 -26.83
C ASN A 333 -24.24 -41.49 -25.78
N GLU A 334 -25.08 -42.42 -26.19
CA GLU A 334 -25.76 -43.34 -25.26
C GLU A 334 -24.78 -44.18 -24.44
N ASP A 335 -23.69 -44.62 -25.04
CA ASP A 335 -22.65 -45.44 -24.41
C ASP A 335 -21.86 -44.63 -23.36
N GLY A 336 -21.45 -43.40 -23.70
CA GLY A 336 -20.73 -42.52 -22.77
C GLY A 336 -21.56 -42.11 -21.55
N LYS A 337 -22.84 -41.87 -21.78
CA LYS A 337 -23.79 -41.53 -20.70
C LYS A 337 -24.01 -42.71 -19.75
N ALA A 338 -24.22 -43.93 -20.33
CA ALA A 338 -24.40 -45.13 -19.52
C ALA A 338 -23.16 -45.46 -18.67
N LEU A 339 -21.96 -45.39 -19.27
CA LEU A 339 -20.69 -45.61 -18.55
C LEU A 339 -20.47 -44.59 -17.44
N PHE A 340 -20.83 -43.34 -17.68
CA PHE A 340 -20.68 -42.26 -16.70
C PHE A 340 -21.68 -42.45 -15.54
N GLU A 341 -22.92 -42.78 -15.82
CA GLU A 341 -23.92 -43.09 -14.79
C GLU A 341 -23.54 -44.32 -13.96
N GLU A 342 -23.03 -45.38 -14.58
CA GLU A 342 -22.54 -46.57 -13.90
C GLU A 342 -21.39 -46.24 -12.93
N THR A 343 -20.44 -45.42 -13.39
CA THR A 343 -19.30 -45.00 -12.58
C THR A 343 -19.70 -44.15 -11.39
N MET A 344 -20.58 -43.16 -11.59
CA MET A 344 -21.00 -42.24 -10.55
C MET A 344 -21.95 -42.90 -9.53
N LYS A 345 -22.76 -43.88 -9.94
CA LYS A 345 -23.61 -44.67 -9.04
C LYS A 345 -22.83 -45.54 -8.06
N LYS A 346 -21.54 -45.80 -8.32
CA LYS A 346 -20.66 -46.44 -7.34
C LYS A 346 -20.36 -45.55 -6.12
N ALA A 347 -20.36 -44.25 -6.33
CA ALA A 347 -20.14 -43.26 -5.26
C ALA A 347 -21.48 -42.75 -4.65
N ASP A 348 -22.49 -42.58 -5.49
CA ASP A 348 -23.85 -42.16 -5.11
C ASP A 348 -24.89 -42.96 -5.88
N PRO A 349 -25.53 -43.99 -5.25
CA PRO A 349 -26.51 -44.87 -5.91
C PRO A 349 -27.73 -44.16 -6.51
N GLU A 350 -28.09 -42.99 -6.00
CA GLU A 350 -29.23 -42.21 -6.48
C GLU A 350 -28.82 -41.20 -7.58
N TRP A 351 -27.57 -41.14 -7.92
CA TRP A 351 -27.06 -40.17 -8.89
C TRP A 351 -27.69 -40.37 -10.29
N LYS A 352 -28.24 -39.28 -10.83
CA LYS A 352 -28.80 -39.23 -12.17
C LYS A 352 -28.09 -38.22 -13.02
N CYS A 353 -27.65 -38.65 -14.20
CA CYS A 353 -27.00 -37.80 -15.16
C CYS A 353 -27.99 -36.74 -15.72
N ASN A 354 -27.65 -35.46 -15.54
CA ASN A 354 -28.37 -34.38 -16.20
C ASN A 354 -27.43 -33.55 -17.09
N SER A 355 -28.02 -32.76 -17.99
CA SER A 355 -27.27 -31.95 -18.95
C SER A 355 -26.37 -30.87 -18.29
N ALA A 356 -26.72 -30.40 -17.10
CA ALA A 356 -25.92 -29.42 -16.35
C ALA A 356 -24.65 -30.06 -15.83
N HIS A 357 -24.72 -31.22 -15.17
CA HIS A 357 -23.55 -31.95 -14.67
C HIS A 357 -22.56 -32.30 -15.78
N ILE A 358 -23.05 -32.79 -16.94
CA ILE A 358 -22.20 -33.07 -18.10
C ILE A 358 -21.55 -31.78 -18.62
N GLY A 359 -22.28 -30.66 -18.58
CA GLY A 359 -21.77 -29.34 -18.93
C GLY A 359 -20.61 -28.88 -18.08
N GLU A 360 -20.73 -29.06 -16.76
CA GLU A 360 -19.69 -28.72 -15.78
C GLU A 360 -18.44 -29.58 -15.95
N ILE A 361 -18.64 -30.90 -16.08
CA ILE A 361 -17.53 -31.85 -16.29
C ILE A 361 -16.79 -31.58 -17.60
N ALA A 362 -17.53 -31.37 -18.70
CA ALA A 362 -16.93 -31.00 -19.96
C ALA A 362 -16.14 -29.68 -19.87
N GLY A 363 -16.65 -28.71 -19.12
CA GLY A 363 -15.96 -27.45 -18.81
C GLY A 363 -14.67 -27.67 -18.02
N TRP A 364 -14.69 -28.53 -17.00
CA TRP A 364 -13.48 -28.85 -16.20
C TRP A 364 -12.42 -29.59 -17.00
N ILE A 365 -12.82 -30.57 -17.84
CA ILE A 365 -11.89 -31.29 -18.71
C ILE A 365 -11.27 -30.31 -19.71
N ALA A 366 -12.06 -29.47 -20.37
CA ALA A 366 -11.57 -28.47 -21.30
C ALA A 366 -10.62 -27.47 -20.65
N ALA A 367 -10.96 -26.97 -19.46
CA ALA A 367 -10.11 -26.06 -18.68
C ALA A 367 -8.80 -26.73 -18.23
N GLY A 368 -8.86 -28.00 -17.79
CA GLY A 368 -7.68 -28.78 -17.43
C GLY A 368 -6.73 -29.04 -18.60
N TYR A 369 -7.28 -29.33 -19.76
CA TYR A 369 -6.50 -29.63 -20.97
C TYR A 369 -5.78 -28.38 -21.54
N LEU A 370 -6.46 -27.24 -21.55
CA LEU A 370 -5.87 -26.02 -22.08
C LEU A 370 -4.73 -25.44 -21.23
N GLY A 371 -4.48 -25.98 -20.03
CA GLY A 371 -3.29 -25.76 -19.18
C GLY A 371 -2.94 -24.31 -18.85
N LYS A 372 -3.22 -23.39 -19.78
CA LYS A 372 -2.94 -21.95 -19.67
C LYS A 372 -3.78 -21.20 -18.62
N THR A 373 -4.77 -21.87 -18.04
CA THR A 373 -5.62 -21.30 -16.98
C THR A 373 -5.08 -21.61 -15.58
N GLN A 374 -4.12 -22.52 -15.45
CA GLN A 374 -3.54 -22.86 -14.15
C GLN A 374 -2.65 -21.73 -13.65
N LEU A 375 -2.77 -21.45 -12.35
CA LEU A 375 -2.00 -20.41 -11.68
C LEU A 375 -0.49 -20.61 -11.83
N SER A 376 0.00 -21.85 -11.75
CA SER A 376 1.40 -22.20 -11.95
C SER A 376 1.96 -21.73 -13.29
N TYR A 377 1.23 -21.93 -14.38
CA TYR A 377 1.66 -21.45 -15.71
C TYR A 377 1.70 -19.94 -15.80
N ARG A 378 0.72 -19.25 -15.20
CA ARG A 378 0.70 -17.80 -15.17
C ARG A 378 1.90 -17.22 -14.39
N LEU A 379 2.26 -17.85 -13.30
CA LEU A 379 3.45 -17.47 -12.53
C LEU A 379 4.74 -17.73 -13.30
N MET A 380 4.86 -18.87 -13.97
CA MET A 380 6.02 -19.18 -14.83
C MET A 380 6.16 -18.19 -15.98
N ASP A 381 5.05 -17.77 -16.60
CA ASP A 381 5.05 -16.78 -17.67
C ASP A 381 5.51 -15.40 -17.16
N LEU A 382 5.03 -14.98 -16.00
CA LEU A 382 5.51 -13.75 -15.34
C LEU A 382 7.00 -13.83 -14.98
N ASP A 383 7.44 -14.93 -14.41
CA ASP A 383 8.83 -15.12 -14.04
C ASP A 383 9.76 -14.99 -15.24
N LYS A 384 9.42 -15.64 -16.35
CA LYS A 384 10.14 -15.52 -17.63
C LYS A 384 10.17 -14.09 -18.17
N LYS A 385 9.08 -13.35 -17.99
CA LYS A 385 8.96 -11.98 -18.48
C LYS A 385 9.75 -10.97 -17.65
N TYR A 386 9.86 -11.22 -16.35
CA TYR A 386 10.45 -10.29 -15.39
C TYR A 386 11.70 -10.86 -14.73
N LEU A 387 12.82 -10.88 -15.50
CA LEU A 387 14.16 -11.28 -15.07
C LEU A 387 14.31 -12.75 -14.66
N SER A 388 13.28 -13.56 -14.76
CA SER A 388 13.29 -14.98 -14.37
C SER A 388 13.91 -15.19 -12.97
N ILE A 389 13.45 -14.43 -11.98
CA ILE A 389 14.02 -14.40 -10.62
C ILE A 389 14.02 -15.79 -10.01
N ILE A 390 12.92 -16.55 -10.19
CA ILE A 390 12.81 -17.91 -9.67
C ILE A 390 13.61 -18.89 -10.52
N SER A 391 13.51 -18.79 -11.86
CA SER A 391 14.07 -19.79 -12.78
C SER A 391 15.57 -19.59 -13.05
N ASN A 392 16.04 -18.34 -13.15
CA ASN A 392 17.39 -18.02 -13.59
C ASN A 392 18.27 -17.44 -12.48
N ASN A 393 17.70 -16.95 -11.38
CA ASN A 393 18.50 -16.46 -10.26
C ASN A 393 19.02 -17.67 -9.46
N ALA A 394 20.28 -18.04 -9.71
CA ALA A 394 20.91 -19.17 -9.06
C ALA A 394 20.91 -19.05 -7.53
N PHE A 395 21.02 -17.83 -7.00
CA PHE A 395 20.99 -17.59 -5.58
C PHE A 395 19.61 -17.93 -4.96
N ASP A 396 18.52 -17.46 -5.59
CA ASP A 396 17.17 -17.72 -5.08
C ASP A 396 16.78 -19.16 -5.29
N ILE A 397 17.13 -19.78 -6.41
CA ILE A 397 16.93 -21.21 -6.67
C ILE A 397 17.73 -22.08 -5.68
N GLU A 398 19.03 -21.83 -5.54
CA GLU A 398 19.88 -22.57 -4.60
C GLU A 398 19.42 -22.38 -3.16
N ARG A 399 19.13 -21.16 -2.75
CA ARG A 399 18.80 -20.84 -1.37
C ARG A 399 17.38 -21.21 -0.98
N ASN A 400 16.40 -20.98 -1.85
CA ASN A 400 14.98 -21.10 -1.51
C ASN A 400 14.38 -22.39 -2.05
N VAL A 401 14.52 -22.66 -3.36
CA VAL A 401 13.87 -23.81 -3.98
C VAL A 401 14.57 -25.12 -3.57
N ARG A 402 15.89 -25.17 -3.63
CA ARG A 402 16.63 -26.40 -3.22
C ARG A 402 16.49 -26.69 -1.74
N SER A 403 16.47 -25.67 -0.88
CA SER A 403 16.24 -25.87 0.57
C SER A 403 14.84 -26.39 0.84
N ILE A 404 13.83 -25.94 0.09
CA ILE A 404 12.46 -26.42 0.25
C ILE A 404 12.36 -27.91 -0.09
N TYR A 405 13.01 -28.35 -1.16
CA TYR A 405 12.82 -29.72 -1.67
C TYR A 405 13.90 -30.72 -1.27
N ASN A 406 14.91 -30.32 -0.51
CA ASN A 406 16.03 -31.21 -0.15
C ASN A 406 16.53 -32.00 -1.38
N SER A 407 16.91 -31.30 -2.45
CA SER A 407 16.89 -31.73 -3.83
C SER A 407 18.22 -32.30 -4.35
N GLU A 408 18.94 -33.05 -3.56
CA GLU A 408 20.13 -33.74 -4.05
C GLU A 408 19.80 -34.61 -5.28
N GLY A 409 20.45 -34.32 -6.42
CA GLY A 409 20.33 -35.10 -7.66
C GLY A 409 19.13 -34.80 -8.55
N LYS A 410 18.26 -33.84 -8.22
CA LYS A 410 17.14 -33.44 -9.08
C LYS A 410 17.56 -32.40 -10.12
N ASN A 411 16.94 -32.45 -11.32
CA ASN A 411 17.11 -31.43 -12.33
C ASN A 411 16.44 -30.11 -11.87
N ASN A 412 17.09 -28.96 -12.12
CA ASN A 412 16.56 -27.65 -11.78
C ASN A 412 15.20 -27.37 -12.42
N GLU A 413 14.98 -27.79 -13.65
CA GLU A 413 13.73 -27.57 -14.36
C GLU A 413 12.55 -28.26 -13.69
N ASP A 414 12.71 -29.51 -13.29
CA ASP A 414 11.69 -30.28 -12.57
C ASP A 414 11.39 -29.66 -11.18
N LEU A 415 12.41 -29.15 -10.51
CA LEU A 415 12.25 -28.48 -9.23
C LEU A 415 11.46 -27.18 -9.36
N VAL A 416 11.76 -26.37 -10.37
CA VAL A 416 11.06 -25.12 -10.63
C VAL A 416 9.60 -25.38 -10.97
N GLN A 417 9.31 -26.38 -11.83
CA GLN A 417 7.94 -26.75 -12.15
C GLN A 417 7.17 -27.24 -10.91
N THR A 418 7.79 -28.07 -10.09
CA THR A 418 7.19 -28.54 -8.82
C THR A 418 6.90 -27.37 -7.89
N TYR A 419 7.86 -26.47 -7.74
CA TYR A 419 7.71 -25.28 -6.89
C TYR A 419 6.53 -24.40 -7.34
N PHE A 420 6.41 -24.09 -8.64
CA PHE A 420 5.27 -23.31 -9.14
C PHE A 420 3.93 -24.01 -8.93
N LYS A 421 3.88 -25.34 -9.06
CA LYS A 421 2.67 -26.10 -8.78
C LYS A 421 2.28 -25.99 -7.31
N GLU A 422 3.21 -26.20 -6.40
CA GLU A 422 2.96 -26.18 -4.95
C GLU A 422 2.69 -24.77 -4.42
N LEU A 423 3.23 -23.69 -5.05
CA LEU A 423 2.77 -22.31 -4.82
C LEU A 423 1.27 -22.18 -5.06
N GLY A 424 0.79 -22.74 -6.19
CA GLY A 424 -0.62 -22.72 -6.55
C GLY A 424 -1.49 -23.53 -5.58
N ASP A 425 -1.04 -24.73 -5.18
CA ASP A 425 -1.74 -25.62 -4.24
C ASP A 425 -1.82 -24.99 -2.85
N THR A 426 -0.72 -24.41 -2.36
CA THR A 426 -0.66 -23.69 -1.08
C THR A 426 -1.60 -22.47 -1.06
N ARG A 427 -1.60 -21.68 -2.13
CA ARG A 427 -2.53 -20.53 -2.27
C ARG A 427 -3.99 -21.00 -2.22
N ASN A 428 -4.29 -22.09 -2.95
CA ASN A 428 -5.65 -22.61 -2.98
C ASN A 428 -6.10 -23.19 -1.63
N TYR A 429 -5.18 -23.81 -0.90
CA TYR A 429 -5.44 -24.30 0.45
C TYR A 429 -5.87 -23.14 1.38
N TYR A 430 -5.08 -22.08 1.47
CA TYR A 430 -5.36 -20.95 2.37
C TYR A 430 -6.52 -20.06 1.88
N SER A 431 -6.75 -19.97 0.57
CA SER A 431 -7.86 -19.15 0.03
C SER A 431 -9.22 -19.83 0.11
N HIS A 432 -9.27 -21.15 0.06
CA HIS A 432 -10.52 -21.93 -0.01
C HIS A 432 -10.72 -22.85 1.18
N TYR A 433 -9.86 -22.78 2.21
CA TYR A 433 -9.93 -23.59 3.42
C TYR A 433 -10.08 -25.09 3.13
N LYS A 434 -9.30 -25.60 2.16
CA LYS A 434 -9.33 -27.00 1.78
C LYS A 434 -8.88 -27.88 2.96
N LEU A 435 -9.45 -29.06 3.07
CA LEU A 435 -9.06 -30.04 4.11
C LEU A 435 -7.80 -30.83 3.73
N ASP A 436 -7.57 -31.02 2.44
CA ASP A 436 -6.39 -31.72 1.92
C ASP A 436 -5.15 -30.81 1.97
N LYS A 437 -4.11 -31.28 2.66
CA LYS A 437 -2.81 -30.62 2.79
C LYS A 437 -1.74 -31.14 1.84
N SER A 438 -2.09 -32.01 0.90
CA SER A 438 -1.11 -32.56 -0.06
C SER A 438 -0.53 -31.42 -0.91
N GLY A 439 0.80 -31.31 -0.95
CA GLY A 439 1.51 -30.28 -1.71
C GLY A 439 1.40 -28.87 -1.12
N VAL A 440 0.99 -28.71 0.14
CA VAL A 440 0.89 -27.43 0.84
C VAL A 440 2.18 -27.16 1.61
N PHE A 441 2.73 -25.97 1.44
CA PHE A 441 3.91 -25.51 2.16
C PHE A 441 3.68 -25.41 3.67
N ASP A 442 4.69 -25.78 4.45
CA ASP A 442 4.76 -25.44 5.86
C ASP A 442 5.13 -23.96 6.08
N MET A 443 5.11 -23.52 7.34
CA MET A 443 5.38 -22.10 7.68
C MET A 443 6.79 -21.65 7.30
N TRP A 444 7.78 -22.53 7.35
CA TRP A 444 9.15 -22.21 6.97
C TRP A 444 9.24 -22.01 5.45
N GLN A 445 8.64 -22.91 4.68
CA GLN A 445 8.56 -22.86 3.23
C GLN A 445 7.78 -21.61 2.75
N ILE A 446 6.69 -21.27 3.44
CA ILE A 446 5.92 -20.04 3.17
C ILE A 446 6.79 -18.78 3.34
N ASN A 447 7.52 -18.70 4.46
CA ASN A 447 8.39 -17.55 4.72
C ASN A 447 9.50 -17.39 3.68
N LEU A 448 10.10 -18.48 3.22
CA LEU A 448 11.07 -18.45 2.13
C LEU A 448 10.42 -18.01 0.81
N SER A 449 9.25 -18.55 0.51
CA SER A 449 8.51 -18.23 -0.72
C SER A 449 8.06 -16.76 -0.76
N ILE A 450 7.68 -16.17 0.37
CA ILE A 450 7.34 -14.74 0.47
C ILE A 450 8.49 -13.87 -0.05
N ASN A 451 9.74 -14.18 0.26
CA ASN A 451 10.89 -13.41 -0.21
C ASN A 451 11.04 -13.46 -1.74
N VAL A 452 10.87 -14.64 -2.33
CA VAL A 452 10.93 -14.84 -3.79
C VAL A 452 9.80 -14.11 -4.50
N LEU A 453 8.56 -14.28 -4.01
CA LEU A 453 7.38 -13.61 -4.56
C LEU A 453 7.50 -12.09 -4.45
N LYS A 454 7.98 -11.60 -3.29
CA LYS A 454 8.23 -10.17 -3.07
C LYS A 454 9.24 -9.61 -4.05
N ALA A 455 10.35 -10.30 -4.28
CA ALA A 455 11.37 -9.89 -5.24
C ALA A 455 10.80 -9.80 -6.65
N THR A 456 10.00 -10.79 -7.07
CA THR A 456 9.31 -10.77 -8.37
C THR A 456 8.36 -9.59 -8.50
N ILE A 457 7.54 -9.31 -7.47
CA ILE A 457 6.61 -8.17 -7.48
C ILE A 457 7.37 -6.83 -7.55
N ILE A 458 8.45 -6.68 -6.79
CA ILE A 458 9.27 -5.45 -6.82
C ILE A 458 9.86 -5.24 -8.21
N THR A 459 10.34 -6.30 -8.86
CA THR A 459 10.85 -6.22 -10.23
C THR A 459 9.77 -5.79 -11.21
N ILE A 460 8.55 -6.32 -11.08
CA ILE A 460 7.40 -5.86 -11.87
C ILE A 460 7.14 -4.37 -11.64
N LEU A 461 7.09 -3.92 -10.39
CA LEU A 461 6.84 -2.51 -10.07
C LEU A 461 7.98 -1.59 -10.55
N TYR A 462 9.23 -2.04 -10.47
CA TYR A 462 10.37 -1.31 -11.03
C TYR A 462 10.32 -1.22 -12.56
N SER A 463 9.76 -2.23 -13.24
CA SER A 463 9.55 -2.15 -14.69
C SER A 463 8.61 -1.02 -15.10
N HIS A 464 7.59 -0.75 -14.29
CA HIS A 464 6.69 0.39 -14.52
C HIS A 464 7.33 1.75 -14.22
N MET A 465 8.41 1.75 -13.45
CA MET A 465 9.24 2.93 -13.18
C MET A 465 10.36 3.12 -14.23
N ASN A 466 10.49 2.24 -15.22
CA ASN A 466 11.62 2.18 -16.17
C ASN A 466 12.99 1.94 -15.50
N MET A 467 13.00 1.33 -14.31
CA MET A 467 14.24 1.10 -13.53
C MET A 467 14.95 -0.22 -13.82
N ILE A 468 14.38 -1.13 -14.61
CA ILE A 468 14.98 -2.48 -14.84
C ILE A 468 16.35 -2.41 -15.54
N SER A 469 16.63 -1.35 -16.29
CA SER A 469 17.94 -1.14 -16.93
C SER A 469 19.03 -0.64 -15.98
N ALA A 470 18.68 -0.34 -14.72
CA ALA A 470 19.61 0.24 -13.73
C ALA A 470 20.13 -0.79 -12.72
N TYR A 471 19.72 -2.05 -12.82
CA TYR A 471 20.16 -3.19 -12.02
C TYR A 471 20.62 -4.34 -12.93
#